data_7306181b3ee5c865ee486ba8318d3591
#
_entry.id   7306181b3ee5c865ee486ba8318d3591
#
_cell.length_a   1.000
_cell.length_b   1.000
_cell.length_c   1.000
_cell.angle_alpha   90.00
_cell.angle_beta   90.00
_cell.angle_gamma   90.00
#
_symmetry.space_group_name_H-M   'P 1'
#
loop_
_entity.id
_entity.type
_entity.pdbx_description
1 polymer ?
#
loop_
_entity_poly.entity_id
_entity_poly.type
_entity_poly.pdbx_seq_one_letter_code
_entity_poly.pdbx_strand_id
1 'polypeptide(L)'
;MNGAIGELKGYMWPEGGDPHSPYPKKRSPLCVFVEFESVDLGKDEAGRPRSFFPNDEYRRNWIPIFRQRVSSTVEDNLSRENYPLTLAWALTHWKAQGMTLDRVRVHLSERTAAVPGIGFVACTRVRHPWDIVFEEDLPDYGAFMKARKTL
;
A
#
# COMPACT_ATOMS: atom_id res chain seq x y z
N MET A 1 -7.45 4.61 5.63
CA MET A 1 -6.82 3.27 5.56
C MET A 1 -5.49 3.32 4.77
N ASN A 2 -4.59 4.24 5.11
CA ASN A 2 -3.28 4.27 4.47
C ASN A 2 -2.42 3.12 5.02
N GLY A 3 -1.83 2.32 4.12
CA GLY A 3 -0.95 1.22 4.48
C GLY A 3 -1.64 -0.15 4.67
N ALA A 4 -2.94 -0.27 4.48
CA ALA A 4 -3.60 -1.57 4.46
C ALA A 4 -3.11 -2.40 3.27
N ILE A 5 -2.77 -3.66 3.52
CA ILE A 5 -2.35 -4.62 2.51
C ILE A 5 -3.52 -5.57 2.24
N GLY A 6 -3.76 -5.86 0.98
CA GLY A 6 -4.82 -6.76 0.55
C GLY A 6 -4.50 -7.43 -0.77
N GLU A 7 -5.29 -8.42 -1.11
CA GLU A 7 -5.16 -9.20 -2.34
C GLU A 7 -6.20 -8.75 -3.37
N LEU A 8 -5.77 -8.53 -4.61
CA LEU A 8 -6.65 -8.21 -5.72
C LEU A 8 -7.42 -9.48 -6.14
N LYS A 9 -8.74 -9.45 -6.03
CA LYS A 9 -9.63 -10.60 -6.32
C LYS A 9 -10.38 -10.49 -7.63
N GLY A 10 -10.63 -9.29 -8.12
CA GLY A 10 -11.39 -9.14 -9.35
C GLY A 10 -11.60 -7.70 -9.79
N TYR A 11 -12.36 -7.58 -10.86
CA TYR A 11 -12.65 -6.32 -11.53
C TYR A 11 -14.14 -6.22 -11.89
N MET A 12 -14.68 -5.02 -11.84
CA MET A 12 -15.97 -4.69 -12.42
C MET A 12 -15.77 -3.82 -13.65
N TRP A 13 -16.27 -4.25 -14.77
CA TRP A 13 -16.18 -3.53 -16.04
C TRP A 13 -17.43 -2.69 -16.28
N PRO A 14 -17.30 -1.52 -16.93
CA PRO A 14 -18.47 -0.80 -17.42
C PRO A 14 -19.14 -1.60 -18.54
N GLU A 15 -20.41 -1.31 -18.79
CA GLU A 15 -21.11 -1.85 -19.95
C GLU A 15 -20.35 -1.55 -21.25
N GLY A 16 -20.06 -2.57 -22.06
CA GLY A 16 -19.22 -2.46 -23.25
C GLY A 16 -17.73 -2.25 -22.97
N GLY A 17 -17.30 -2.45 -21.73
CA GLY A 17 -15.87 -2.46 -21.36
C GLY A 17 -15.18 -3.72 -21.90
N ASP A 18 -13.96 -3.55 -22.38
CA ASP A 18 -13.16 -4.64 -22.95
C ASP A 18 -11.68 -4.46 -22.54
N PRO A 19 -11.10 -5.43 -21.79
CA PRO A 19 -9.67 -5.39 -21.40
C PRO A 19 -8.72 -5.29 -22.57
N HIS A 20 -9.11 -5.82 -23.72
CA HIS A 20 -8.29 -5.88 -24.94
C HIS A 20 -8.60 -4.77 -25.94
N SER A 21 -9.50 -3.86 -25.62
CA SER A 21 -9.87 -2.74 -26.49
C SER A 21 -8.67 -1.87 -26.85
N PRO A 22 -8.51 -1.42 -28.10
CA PRO A 22 -7.49 -0.44 -28.47
C PRO A 22 -7.72 0.92 -27.78
N TYR A 23 -8.93 1.18 -27.31
CA TYR A 23 -9.28 2.45 -26.68
C TYR A 23 -9.02 2.40 -25.16
N PRO A 24 -8.12 3.25 -24.61
CA PRO A 24 -7.75 3.22 -23.20
C PRO A 24 -8.92 3.34 -22.22
N LYS A 25 -9.94 4.14 -22.55
CA LYS A 25 -11.13 4.32 -21.70
C LYS A 25 -11.94 3.04 -21.55
N LYS A 26 -11.97 2.18 -22.58
CA LYS A 26 -12.70 0.91 -22.53
C LYS A 26 -11.92 -0.18 -21.81
N ARG A 27 -10.59 -0.04 -21.68
CA ARG A 27 -9.70 -0.97 -20.97
C ARG A 27 -9.65 -0.76 -19.45
N SER A 28 -10.29 0.27 -18.96
CA SER A 28 -10.24 0.60 -17.53
C SER A 28 -11.47 0.09 -16.82
N PRO A 29 -11.34 -0.78 -15.81
CA PRO A 29 -12.48 -1.21 -15.01
C PRO A 29 -13.09 -0.04 -14.24
N LEU A 30 -14.35 -0.16 -13.84
CA LEU A 30 -15.04 0.80 -12.97
C LEU A 30 -14.44 0.77 -11.57
N CYS A 31 -14.29 -0.42 -11.03
CA CYS A 31 -13.63 -0.64 -9.76
C CYS A 31 -12.84 -1.95 -9.78
N VAL A 32 -11.97 -2.09 -8.82
CA VAL A 32 -11.25 -3.32 -8.52
C VAL A 32 -11.68 -3.82 -7.14
N PHE A 33 -11.80 -5.12 -6.96
CA PHE A 33 -12.14 -5.73 -5.69
C PHE A 33 -10.87 -6.19 -5.00
N VAL A 34 -10.66 -5.73 -3.79
CA VAL A 34 -9.52 -6.09 -2.95
C VAL A 34 -10.04 -6.74 -1.68
N GLU A 35 -9.53 -7.90 -1.35
CA GLU A 35 -9.76 -8.54 -0.07
C GLU A 35 -8.70 -8.10 0.93
N PHE A 36 -9.15 -7.60 2.08
CA PHE A 36 -8.28 -7.18 3.17
C PHE A 36 -8.50 -8.09 4.37
N GLU A 37 -7.43 -8.67 4.90
CA GLU A 37 -7.52 -9.54 6.08
C GLU A 37 -7.78 -8.77 7.37
N SER A 38 -7.30 -7.53 7.45
CA SER A 38 -7.28 -6.74 8.70
C SER A 38 -8.15 -5.49 8.70
N VAL A 39 -8.95 -5.29 7.65
CA VAL A 39 -9.83 -4.11 7.56
C VAL A 39 -11.20 -4.42 8.13
N ASP A 40 -11.53 -3.75 9.24
CA ASP A 40 -12.87 -3.77 9.83
C ASP A 40 -13.69 -2.60 9.27
N LEU A 41 -14.79 -2.92 8.60
CA LEU A 41 -15.77 -1.95 8.10
C LEU A 41 -16.78 -1.53 9.18
N GLY A 42 -16.60 -2.02 10.40
CA GLY A 42 -17.52 -1.82 11.50
C GLY A 42 -18.76 -2.72 11.41
N LYS A 43 -19.76 -2.40 12.22
CA LYS A 43 -21.01 -3.14 12.31
C LYS A 43 -22.18 -2.32 11.78
N ASP A 44 -23.21 -3.00 11.27
CA ASP A 44 -24.48 -2.40 10.91
C ASP A 44 -25.33 -2.12 12.17
N GLU A 45 -26.51 -1.54 12.00
CA GLU A 45 -27.45 -1.25 13.10
C GLU A 45 -27.92 -2.50 13.84
N ALA A 46 -27.86 -3.67 13.20
CA ALA A 46 -28.21 -4.96 13.79
C ALA A 46 -26.99 -5.67 14.44
N GLY A 47 -25.84 -4.99 14.54
CA GLY A 47 -24.62 -5.53 15.14
C GLY A 47 -23.85 -6.53 14.27
N ARG A 48 -24.22 -6.71 12.99
CA ARG A 48 -23.55 -7.61 12.07
C ARG A 48 -22.37 -6.91 11.39
N PRO A 49 -21.28 -7.62 11.06
CA PRO A 49 -20.17 -7.04 10.30
C PRO A 49 -20.64 -6.44 8.98
N ARG A 50 -20.27 -5.20 8.70
CA ARG A 50 -20.58 -4.56 7.41
C ARG A 50 -19.82 -5.25 6.29
N SER A 51 -20.50 -5.45 5.16
CA SER A 51 -19.94 -6.00 3.94
C SER A 51 -20.60 -5.36 2.73
N PHE A 52 -19.86 -5.21 1.65
CA PHE A 52 -20.42 -4.84 0.34
C PHE A 52 -21.18 -6.01 -0.31
N PHE A 53 -20.95 -7.24 0.16
CA PHE A 53 -21.56 -8.47 -0.32
C PHE A 53 -22.17 -9.26 0.86
N PRO A 54 -23.22 -8.76 1.52
CA PRO A 54 -23.74 -9.36 2.77
C PRO A 54 -24.31 -10.77 2.59
N ASN A 55 -24.74 -11.12 1.38
CA ASN A 55 -25.35 -12.41 1.05
C ASN A 55 -24.37 -13.38 0.36
N ASP A 56 -23.10 -13.03 0.23
CA ASP A 56 -22.08 -13.84 -0.42
C ASP A 56 -20.91 -14.05 0.57
N GLU A 57 -20.84 -15.25 1.13
CA GLU A 57 -19.83 -15.59 2.12
C GLU A 57 -18.41 -15.53 1.53
N TYR A 58 -18.25 -15.92 0.27
CA TYR A 58 -16.95 -15.90 -0.43
C TYR A 58 -16.43 -14.48 -0.65
N ARG A 59 -17.32 -13.50 -0.95
CA ARG A 59 -16.95 -12.10 -1.21
C ARG A 59 -17.13 -11.19 0.00
N ARG A 60 -17.41 -11.73 1.16
CA ARG A 60 -17.74 -10.96 2.36
C ARG A 60 -16.72 -9.88 2.69
N ASN A 61 -15.42 -10.18 2.48
CA ASN A 61 -14.31 -9.28 2.80
C ASN A 61 -13.82 -8.48 1.58
N TRP A 62 -14.50 -8.58 0.44
CA TRP A 62 -14.11 -7.84 -0.74
C TRP A 62 -14.61 -6.40 -0.66
N ILE A 63 -13.67 -5.48 -0.88
CA ILE A 63 -13.94 -4.04 -0.86
C ILE A 63 -13.77 -3.50 -2.28
N PRO A 64 -14.80 -2.86 -2.86
CA PRO A 64 -14.69 -2.21 -4.15
C PRO A 64 -13.88 -0.92 -4.01
N ILE A 65 -12.77 -0.82 -4.75
CA ILE A 65 -11.91 0.35 -4.82
C ILE A 65 -12.15 1.04 -6.16
N PHE A 66 -12.66 2.25 -6.10
CA PHE A 66 -12.94 3.08 -7.28
C PHE A 66 -11.76 3.97 -7.62
N ARG A 67 -11.70 4.39 -8.88
CA ARG A 67 -10.74 5.39 -9.33
C ARG A 67 -11.00 6.73 -8.63
N GLN A 68 -9.91 7.41 -8.33
CA GLN A 68 -9.95 8.76 -7.77
C GLN A 68 -9.28 9.73 -8.74
N ARG A 69 -9.91 10.86 -8.92
CA ARG A 69 -9.34 11.97 -9.69
C ARG A 69 -8.59 12.91 -8.75
N VAL A 70 -7.31 13.11 -9.05
CA VAL A 70 -6.46 14.04 -8.32
C VAL A 70 -6.02 15.12 -9.29
N SER A 71 -6.36 16.37 -8.99
CA SER A 71 -5.93 17.54 -9.76
C SER A 71 -4.55 17.98 -9.28
N SER A 72 -3.75 18.51 -10.21
CA SER A 72 -2.47 19.13 -9.86
C SER A 72 -2.72 20.41 -9.06
N THR A 73 -1.90 20.62 -8.04
CA THR A 73 -1.88 21.90 -7.29
C THR A 73 -0.94 22.93 -7.94
N VAL A 74 -0.15 22.52 -8.92
CA VAL A 74 0.87 23.36 -9.57
C VAL A 74 0.38 23.87 -10.95
N GLU A 75 -0.41 23.05 -11.64
CA GLU A 75 -0.96 23.39 -12.95
C GLU A 75 -2.47 23.11 -12.96
N ASP A 76 -3.26 24.15 -13.10
CA ASP A 76 -4.73 24.12 -12.97
C ASP A 76 -5.47 23.19 -13.95
N ASN A 77 -4.81 22.78 -15.03
CA ASN A 77 -5.42 21.96 -16.08
C ASN A 77 -5.01 20.49 -16.09
N LEU A 78 -4.10 20.08 -15.19
CA LEU A 78 -3.67 18.70 -15.12
C LEU A 78 -4.41 17.92 -14.04
N SER A 79 -5.02 16.81 -14.42
CA SER A 79 -5.61 15.88 -13.49
C SER A 79 -5.24 14.45 -13.86
N ARG A 80 -5.01 13.63 -12.83
CA ARG A 80 -4.75 12.20 -12.97
C ARG A 80 -5.90 11.42 -12.34
N GLU A 81 -6.40 10.43 -13.07
CA GLU A 81 -7.38 9.49 -12.56
C GLU A 81 -6.72 8.13 -12.39
N ASN A 82 -6.71 7.61 -11.17
CA ASN A 82 -6.06 6.34 -10.84
C ASN A 82 -6.75 5.67 -9.64
N TYR A 83 -6.51 4.37 -9.46
CA TYR A 83 -6.87 3.70 -8.22
C TYR A 83 -5.90 4.13 -7.11
N PRO A 84 -6.39 4.36 -5.86
CA PRO A 84 -5.55 4.69 -4.71
C PRO A 84 -4.82 3.43 -4.19
N LEU A 85 -4.20 2.69 -5.09
CA LEU A 85 -3.50 1.43 -4.84
C LEU A 85 -2.08 1.51 -5.38
N THR A 86 -1.18 0.82 -4.70
CA THR A 86 0.19 0.56 -5.17
C THR A 86 0.50 -0.93 -4.99
N LEU A 87 1.40 -1.45 -5.81
CA LEU A 87 1.89 -2.81 -5.60
C LEU A 87 2.60 -2.90 -4.24
N ALA A 88 2.32 -3.96 -3.49
CA ALA A 88 2.84 -4.17 -2.14
C ALA A 88 4.12 -5.03 -2.10
N TRP A 89 4.82 -5.18 -3.23
CA TRP A 89 6.08 -5.95 -3.31
C TRP A 89 7.23 -5.26 -2.58
N ALA A 90 7.18 -3.93 -2.53
CA ALA A 90 8.10 -3.13 -1.76
C ALA A 90 7.37 -1.94 -1.14
N LEU A 91 7.75 -1.60 0.07
CA LEU A 91 7.23 -0.45 0.81
C LEU A 91 8.37 0.50 1.13
N THR A 92 8.06 1.79 1.15
CA THR A 92 9.00 2.75 1.73
C THR A 92 9.02 2.59 3.24
N HIS A 93 10.15 2.89 3.86
CA HIS A 93 10.32 2.85 5.32
C HIS A 93 9.22 3.65 6.07
N TRP A 94 8.81 4.79 5.50
CA TRP A 94 7.72 5.61 6.02
C TRP A 94 6.37 4.89 6.06
N LYS A 95 6.06 4.14 5.01
CA LYS A 95 4.81 3.37 4.95
C LYS A 95 4.84 2.13 5.84
N ALA A 96 6.02 1.62 6.16
CA ALA A 96 6.19 0.49 7.07
C ALA A 96 6.05 0.89 8.54
N GLN A 97 6.03 2.19 8.86
CA GLN A 97 5.89 2.66 10.23
C GLN A 97 4.58 2.18 10.86
N GLY A 98 4.67 1.57 12.04
CA GLY A 98 3.51 1.00 12.75
C GLY A 98 3.10 -0.40 12.28
N MET A 99 3.67 -0.93 11.20
CA MET A 99 3.39 -2.30 10.75
C MET A 99 4.27 -3.31 11.51
N THR A 100 3.76 -4.52 11.66
CA THR A 100 4.54 -5.70 12.07
C THR A 100 4.58 -6.67 10.91
N LEU A 101 5.77 -7.06 10.50
CA LEU A 101 6.01 -7.96 9.36
C LEU A 101 6.60 -9.27 9.87
N ASP A 102 6.27 -10.38 9.23
CA ASP A 102 6.84 -11.67 9.59
C ASP A 102 8.30 -11.78 9.16
N ARG A 103 8.60 -11.31 7.95
CA ARG A 103 9.98 -11.24 7.43
C ARG A 103 10.14 -10.01 6.56
N VAL A 104 11.33 -9.43 6.53
CA VAL A 104 11.60 -8.26 5.71
C VAL A 104 13.00 -8.32 5.09
N ARG A 105 13.08 -7.93 3.82
CA ARG A 105 14.34 -7.58 3.16
C ARG A 105 14.44 -6.06 3.16
N VAL A 106 15.50 -5.53 3.73
CA VAL A 106 15.73 -4.09 3.88
C VAL A 106 16.83 -3.65 2.94
N HIS A 107 16.51 -2.67 2.10
CA HIS A 107 17.50 -1.92 1.33
C HIS A 107 17.75 -0.59 2.04
N LEU A 108 18.97 -0.37 2.51
CA LEU A 108 19.36 0.80 3.27
C LEU A 108 20.60 1.46 2.63
N SER A 109 20.35 2.23 1.59
CA SER A 109 21.42 3.02 0.95
C SER A 109 21.98 4.08 1.89
N GLU A 110 23.20 4.58 1.62
CA GLU A 110 23.82 5.68 2.39
C GLU A 110 22.92 6.91 2.48
N ARG A 111 22.22 7.25 1.38
CA ARG A 111 21.28 8.38 1.33
C ARG A 111 20.10 8.16 2.26
N THR A 112 19.60 6.94 2.35
CA THR A 112 18.47 6.59 3.21
C THR A 112 18.92 6.51 4.67
N ALA A 113 20.10 5.94 4.93
CA ALA A 113 20.69 5.84 6.27
C ALA A 113 20.97 7.20 6.88
N ALA A 114 21.26 8.22 6.05
CA ALA A 114 21.48 9.60 6.51
C ALA A 114 20.20 10.29 7.03
N VAL A 115 19.00 9.71 6.80
CA VAL A 115 17.75 10.24 7.35
C VAL A 115 17.58 9.75 8.78
N PRO A 116 17.44 10.68 9.76
CA PRO A 116 17.29 10.31 11.16
C PRO A 116 16.15 9.33 11.41
N GLY A 117 16.45 8.25 12.14
CA GLY A 117 15.45 7.27 12.57
C GLY A 117 14.98 6.27 11.50
N ILE A 118 15.30 6.46 10.21
CA ILE A 118 14.78 5.59 9.15
C ILE A 118 15.29 4.15 9.28
N GLY A 119 16.57 3.98 9.61
CA GLY A 119 17.15 2.67 9.84
C GLY A 119 16.49 1.95 11.02
N PHE A 120 16.21 2.68 12.11
CA PHE A 120 15.48 2.14 13.26
C PHE A 120 14.07 1.68 12.86
N VAL A 121 13.34 2.49 12.10
CA VAL A 121 12.01 2.11 11.60
C VAL A 121 12.09 0.80 10.82
N ALA A 122 13.05 0.66 9.89
CA ALA A 122 13.22 -0.54 9.10
C ALA A 122 13.50 -1.78 9.96
N CYS A 123 14.44 -1.67 10.89
CA CYS A 123 14.89 -2.80 11.71
C CYS A 123 13.89 -3.23 12.79
N THR A 124 12.97 -2.34 13.18
CA THR A 124 11.97 -2.66 14.22
C THR A 124 10.63 -3.14 13.68
N ARG A 125 10.53 -3.49 12.39
CA ARG A 125 9.27 -3.95 11.78
C ARG A 125 9.01 -5.44 11.94
N VAL A 126 9.95 -6.22 12.42
CA VAL A 126 9.83 -7.66 12.67
C VAL A 126 9.90 -7.96 14.16
N ARG A 127 9.47 -9.16 14.52
CA ARG A 127 9.47 -9.62 15.93
C ARG A 127 10.85 -10.11 16.37
N HIS A 128 11.63 -10.65 15.42
CA HIS A 128 12.92 -11.25 15.72
C HIS A 128 14.01 -10.74 14.76
N PRO A 129 15.25 -10.52 15.23
CA PRO A 129 16.34 -10.03 14.38
C PRO A 129 16.68 -10.93 13.20
N TRP A 130 16.47 -12.24 13.31
CA TRP A 130 16.72 -13.20 12.23
C TRP A 130 15.68 -13.19 11.10
N ASP A 131 14.60 -12.44 11.27
CA ASP A 131 13.60 -12.22 10.24
C ASP A 131 13.93 -11.02 9.33
N ILE A 132 15.09 -10.38 9.55
CA ILE A 132 15.61 -9.29 8.71
C ILE A 132 16.75 -9.81 7.85
N VAL A 133 16.71 -9.45 6.56
CA VAL A 133 17.83 -9.61 5.64
C VAL A 133 18.13 -8.24 5.05
N PHE A 134 19.39 -7.84 5.06
CA PHE A 134 19.84 -6.64 4.35
C PHE A 134 20.21 -7.04 2.91
N GLU A 135 19.78 -6.24 1.95
CA GLU A 135 20.00 -6.51 0.53
C GLU A 135 21.43 -6.23 0.10
N GLU A 136 22.06 -5.26 0.78
CA GLU A 136 23.42 -4.83 0.56
C GLU A 136 24.14 -4.75 1.91
N ASP A 137 25.47 -4.56 1.89
CA ASP A 137 26.21 -4.26 3.08
C ASP A 137 25.64 -3.02 3.78
N LEU A 138 25.60 -3.06 5.09
CA LEU A 138 25.12 -1.92 5.87
C LEU A 138 25.99 -0.70 5.57
N PRO A 139 25.40 0.49 5.41
CA PRO A 139 26.14 1.73 5.26
C PRO A 139 27.14 1.90 6.40
N ASP A 140 28.29 2.51 6.09
CA ASP A 140 29.31 2.81 7.08
C ASP A 140 28.73 3.59 8.26
N TYR A 141 29.25 3.32 9.45
CA TYR A 141 28.87 4.00 10.69
C TYR A 141 28.87 5.54 10.55
N GLY A 142 29.81 6.07 9.74
CA GLY A 142 29.86 7.49 9.40
C GLY A 142 28.59 8.04 8.75
N ALA A 143 27.90 7.25 7.95
CA ALA A 143 26.63 7.65 7.33
C ALA A 143 25.52 7.83 8.37
N PHE A 144 25.44 6.92 9.35
CA PHE A 144 24.48 7.03 10.46
C PHE A 144 24.81 8.21 11.38
N MET A 145 26.09 8.52 11.59
CA MET A 145 26.51 9.64 12.43
C MET A 145 26.24 11.00 11.80
N LYS A 146 26.22 11.11 10.46
CA LYS A 146 25.80 12.34 9.76
C LYS A 146 24.35 12.70 10.08
N ALA A 147 23.46 11.71 10.14
CA ALA A 147 22.06 11.91 10.47
C ALA A 147 21.85 12.52 11.88
N ARG A 148 22.75 12.23 12.82
CA ARG A 148 22.67 12.75 14.21
C ARG A 148 23.03 14.23 14.32
N LYS A 149 23.81 14.77 13.40
CA LYS A 149 24.30 16.18 13.45
C LYS A 149 23.25 17.17 12.87
N THR A 150 22.18 16.67 12.27
CA THR A 150 21.15 17.49 11.62
C THR A 150 19.92 17.73 12.53
N LEU A 151 19.95 17.22 13.74
CA LEU A 151 18.99 17.46 14.83
C LEU A 151 19.55 18.52 15.78
#